data_03d0d2ffc3d96700d586d8e639303f4b
#
_entry.id   03d0d2ffc3d96700d586d8e639303f4b
#
_cell.length_a   1.000
_cell.length_b   1.000
_cell.length_c   1.000
_cell.angle_alpha   90.00
_cell.angle_beta   90.00
_cell.angle_gamma   90.00
#
_symmetry.space_group_name_H-M   'P 1'
#
loop_
_entity.id
_entity.type
_entity.pdbx_description
1 polymer ?
#
loop_
_entity_poly.entity_id
_entity_poly.type
_entity_poly.pdbx_seq_one_letter_code
_entity_poly.pdbx_strand_id
1 'polypeptide(L)'
;MKRITLSASCLLIVALTGCDDEVKVVEKDVLVTNTEVEIVEVPTPVVVEVAQGSNVQLGTRPDYLINDMAPSELKTQLASCQDGPFYKTDFSIGHRGAPMQYPEHTKESYIAAARMGAGIVECDVTFTNDKELVCRHSQCDLHTTTNILAIPELAAKCSVPFTPADPNTGASASAKCCTSDISLSEFLTLEGKMDGANPKATTVAEYLDGTPNWRTDLYSKTGTLLTHKQSIELFKELGVKMTPELKSPQVSMPFDGMSQEQYAQK
;
A
#
# COMPACT_ATOMS: atom_id res chain seq x y z
N MET A 1 -35.24 -38.94 51.80
CA MET A 1 -34.45 -38.89 50.62
C MET A 1 -34.23 -37.39 50.23
N LYS A 2 -33.03 -36.88 50.46
CA LYS A 2 -32.66 -35.48 50.10
C LYS A 2 -32.26 -35.51 48.67
N ARG A 3 -32.95 -34.73 47.83
CA ARG A 3 -32.53 -34.46 46.43
C ARG A 3 -31.46 -33.41 46.44
N ILE A 4 -30.28 -33.74 45.93
CA ILE A 4 -29.19 -32.78 45.64
C ILE A 4 -29.37 -32.46 44.17
N THR A 5 -29.75 -31.22 43.89
CA THR A 5 -29.73 -30.68 42.54
C THR A 5 -28.34 -30.05 42.34
N LEU A 6 -27.49 -30.68 41.53
CA LEU A 6 -26.30 -30.03 41.00
C LEU A 6 -26.70 -29.25 39.74
N SER A 7 -26.65 -27.95 39.83
CA SER A 7 -26.74 -27.08 38.67
C SER A 7 -25.32 -26.77 38.22
N ALA A 8 -24.92 -27.34 37.11
CA ALA A 8 -23.69 -26.92 36.41
C ALA A 8 -24.05 -25.84 35.40
N SER A 9 -23.85 -24.59 35.77
CA SER A 9 -23.90 -23.48 34.82
C SER A 9 -22.55 -23.37 34.14
N CYS A 10 -22.46 -23.73 32.86
CA CYS A 10 -21.34 -23.42 32.04
C CYS A 10 -21.50 -21.97 31.53
N LEU A 11 -20.64 -21.10 31.94
CA LEU A 11 -20.66 -19.68 31.54
C LEU A 11 -20.01 -19.53 30.16
N LEU A 12 -20.83 -19.17 29.20
CA LEU A 12 -20.37 -18.87 27.83
C LEU A 12 -19.83 -17.45 27.80
N ILE A 13 -18.54 -17.28 27.51
CA ILE A 13 -17.94 -15.97 27.21
C ILE A 13 -17.91 -15.83 25.72
N VAL A 14 -18.80 -15.00 25.17
CA VAL A 14 -18.71 -14.55 23.77
C VAL A 14 -17.94 -13.25 23.77
N ALA A 15 -16.68 -13.29 23.36
CA ALA A 15 -15.92 -12.09 23.07
C ALA A 15 -16.23 -11.66 21.63
N LEU A 16 -16.94 -10.55 21.49
CA LEU A 16 -17.11 -9.87 20.22
C LEU A 16 -15.94 -8.88 20.08
N THR A 17 -14.85 -9.30 19.48
CA THR A 17 -13.81 -8.38 19.01
C THR A 17 -14.03 -8.14 17.52
N GLY A 18 -14.04 -6.87 17.13
CA GLY A 18 -14.22 -6.49 15.74
C GLY A 18 -12.96 -6.78 14.93
N CYS A 19 -13.14 -7.24 13.72
CA CYS A 19 -12.18 -7.27 12.60
C CYS A 19 -10.81 -7.94 12.80
N ASP A 20 -10.54 -8.65 13.90
CA ASP A 20 -9.35 -9.46 14.09
C ASP A 20 -9.69 -10.95 14.09
N ASP A 21 -8.81 -11.75 13.50
CA ASP A 21 -8.96 -13.18 13.24
C ASP A 21 -9.03 -14.04 14.54
N GLU A 22 -10.13 -14.00 15.26
CA GLU A 22 -10.36 -14.90 16.40
C GLU A 22 -11.52 -15.87 16.18
N VAL A 23 -11.26 -17.12 16.53
CA VAL A 23 -12.21 -18.23 16.47
C VAL A 23 -13.37 -17.98 17.43
N LYS A 24 -14.60 -17.91 16.92
CA LYS A 24 -15.82 -17.84 17.73
C LYS A 24 -16.24 -19.25 18.16
N VAL A 25 -16.13 -19.56 19.45
CA VAL A 25 -16.72 -20.75 20.04
C VAL A 25 -18.13 -20.40 20.51
N VAL A 26 -19.14 -21.07 19.96
CA VAL A 26 -20.52 -20.94 20.41
C VAL A 26 -20.86 -22.19 21.24
N GLU A 27 -20.94 -22.04 22.57
CA GLU A 27 -21.46 -23.07 23.42
C GLU A 27 -22.99 -22.95 23.52
N LYS A 28 -23.65 -24.07 23.57
CA LYS A 28 -25.12 -24.15 23.80
C LYS A 28 -25.40 -24.70 25.18
N ASP A 29 -26.27 -24.05 25.94
CA ASP A 29 -26.76 -24.55 27.19
C ASP A 29 -27.55 -25.86 26.98
N VAL A 30 -27.13 -26.91 27.65
CA VAL A 30 -27.85 -28.19 27.69
C VAL A 30 -28.60 -28.28 29.02
N LEU A 31 -29.92 -28.27 28.96
CA LEU A 31 -30.79 -28.49 30.13
C LEU A 31 -30.95 -29.99 30.32
N VAL A 32 -30.32 -30.58 31.34
CA VAL A 32 -30.49 -31.98 31.68
C VAL A 32 -31.68 -32.13 32.64
N THR A 33 -32.77 -32.71 32.13
CA THR A 33 -34.02 -32.87 32.90
C THR A 33 -34.33 -34.30 33.37
N ASN A 34 -33.54 -35.33 33.06
CA ASN A 34 -33.81 -36.69 33.51
C ASN A 34 -32.55 -37.53 33.78
N THR A 35 -32.73 -38.57 34.63
CA THR A 35 -31.71 -39.43 35.21
C THR A 35 -31.10 -40.49 34.26
N GLU A 36 -31.34 -40.45 33.00
CA GLU A 36 -30.61 -41.24 31.98
C GLU A 36 -29.61 -40.34 31.30
N VAL A 37 -28.31 -40.68 31.43
CA VAL A 37 -27.24 -39.99 30.74
C VAL A 37 -27.21 -40.51 29.30
N GLU A 38 -27.89 -39.83 28.41
CA GLU A 38 -27.68 -40.02 26.99
C GLU A 38 -26.38 -39.32 26.61
N ILE A 39 -25.34 -40.06 26.25
CA ILE A 39 -24.12 -39.51 25.72
C ILE A 39 -24.44 -39.00 24.33
N VAL A 40 -24.82 -37.72 24.22
CA VAL A 40 -24.87 -37.03 22.93
C VAL A 40 -23.43 -36.73 22.54
N GLU A 41 -22.94 -37.38 21.49
CA GLU A 41 -21.67 -36.97 20.87
C GLU A 41 -21.83 -35.52 20.44
N VAL A 42 -21.19 -34.61 21.15
CA VAL A 42 -21.08 -33.23 20.74
C VAL A 42 -20.23 -33.25 19.47
N PRO A 43 -20.73 -32.79 18.32
CA PRO A 43 -19.92 -32.73 17.11
C PRO A 43 -18.64 -31.96 17.41
N THR A 44 -17.52 -32.56 17.11
CA THR A 44 -16.22 -31.87 17.19
C THR A 44 -16.36 -30.52 16.47
N PRO A 45 -16.03 -29.39 17.11
CA PRO A 45 -16.10 -28.09 16.45
C PRO A 45 -15.33 -28.18 15.15
N VAL A 46 -16.01 -27.96 14.04
CA VAL A 46 -15.38 -27.84 12.74
C VAL A 46 -14.63 -26.52 12.81
N VAL A 47 -13.30 -26.59 12.97
CA VAL A 47 -12.43 -25.42 12.77
C VAL A 47 -12.52 -25.09 11.29
N VAL A 48 -13.36 -24.13 10.96
CA VAL A 48 -13.32 -23.51 9.63
C VAL A 48 -12.07 -22.64 9.66
N GLU A 49 -10.97 -23.16 9.10
CA GLU A 49 -9.86 -22.29 8.73
C GLU A 49 -10.41 -21.24 7.77
N VAL A 50 -10.62 -20.04 8.28
CA VAL A 50 -10.86 -18.88 7.42
C VAL A 50 -9.56 -18.68 6.66
N ALA A 51 -9.55 -19.04 5.39
CA ALA A 51 -8.38 -18.91 4.54
C ALA A 51 -7.86 -17.46 4.64
N GLN A 52 -6.60 -17.30 5.08
CA GLN A 52 -5.92 -16.01 5.08
C GLN A 52 -6.07 -15.40 3.68
N GLY A 53 -6.72 -14.25 3.58
CA GLY A 53 -6.86 -13.54 2.33
C GLY A 53 -8.27 -13.22 1.85
N SER A 54 -9.32 -13.58 2.61
CA SER A 54 -10.71 -13.23 2.26
C SER A 54 -11.03 -11.73 2.30
N ASN A 55 -10.07 -10.87 2.64
CA ASN A 55 -10.23 -9.41 2.74
C ASN A 55 -9.83 -8.66 1.46
N VAL A 56 -9.62 -9.36 0.35
CA VAL A 56 -9.27 -8.72 -0.93
C VAL A 56 -10.48 -8.02 -1.52
N GLN A 57 -10.33 -6.74 -1.83
CA GLN A 57 -11.37 -5.85 -2.34
C GLN A 57 -10.97 -5.35 -3.73
N LEU A 58 -11.53 -5.96 -4.77
CA LEU A 58 -11.24 -5.60 -6.17
C LEU A 58 -12.17 -4.51 -6.71
N GLY A 59 -13.25 -4.19 -6.01
CA GLY A 59 -14.29 -3.30 -6.50
C GLY A 59 -15.00 -3.88 -7.74
N THR A 60 -15.53 -3.03 -8.59
CA THR A 60 -16.28 -3.42 -9.78
C THR A 60 -15.41 -3.68 -11.04
N ARG A 61 -14.09 -3.45 -10.92
CA ARG A 61 -13.20 -3.51 -12.09
C ARG A 61 -13.12 -4.88 -12.76
N PRO A 62 -12.99 -6.01 -12.04
CA PRO A 62 -12.99 -7.33 -12.67
C PRO A 62 -14.28 -7.61 -13.43
N ASP A 63 -15.43 -7.28 -12.85
CA ASP A 63 -16.75 -7.46 -13.48
C ASP A 63 -16.87 -6.63 -14.76
N TYR A 64 -16.52 -5.34 -14.71
CA TYR A 64 -16.53 -4.47 -15.88
C TYR A 64 -15.64 -5.00 -17.02
N LEU A 65 -14.39 -5.41 -16.71
CA LEU A 65 -13.47 -5.91 -17.73
C LEU A 65 -13.93 -7.23 -18.34
N ILE A 66 -14.51 -8.14 -17.54
CA ILE A 66 -15.05 -9.42 -18.04
C ILE A 66 -16.26 -9.17 -18.94
N ASN A 67 -17.16 -8.27 -18.56
CA ASN A 67 -18.36 -7.95 -19.33
C ASN A 67 -18.03 -7.36 -20.71
N ASP A 68 -16.94 -6.60 -20.81
CA ASP A 68 -16.47 -5.99 -22.07
C ASP A 68 -15.73 -6.97 -23.01
N MET A 69 -15.40 -8.17 -22.54
CA MET A 69 -14.77 -9.20 -23.37
C MET A 69 -15.71 -9.73 -24.44
N ALA A 70 -15.17 -10.08 -25.62
CA ALA A 70 -15.88 -10.84 -26.60
C ALA A 70 -16.29 -12.23 -26.07
N PRO A 71 -17.43 -12.80 -26.50
CA PRO A 71 -17.87 -14.14 -26.10
C PRO A 71 -16.77 -15.17 -26.36
N SER A 72 -16.38 -15.92 -25.32
CA SER A 72 -15.32 -16.93 -25.40
C SER A 72 -15.39 -17.86 -24.17
N GLU A 73 -14.72 -19.00 -24.26
CA GLU A 73 -14.56 -19.93 -23.14
C GLU A 73 -13.85 -19.23 -21.98
N LEU A 74 -12.81 -18.44 -22.26
CA LEU A 74 -12.10 -17.65 -21.25
C LEU A 74 -13.03 -16.66 -20.53
N LYS A 75 -13.90 -15.94 -21.27
CA LYS A 75 -14.90 -15.06 -20.65
C LYS A 75 -15.79 -15.83 -19.69
N THR A 76 -16.27 -17.02 -20.07
CA THR A 76 -17.11 -17.86 -19.23
C THR A 76 -16.38 -18.29 -17.96
N GLN A 77 -15.11 -18.70 -18.07
CA GLN A 77 -14.29 -19.06 -16.91
C GLN A 77 -14.06 -17.88 -15.96
N LEU A 78 -13.71 -16.71 -16.48
CA LEU A 78 -13.50 -15.52 -15.67
C LEU A 78 -14.79 -15.05 -14.99
N ALA A 79 -15.93 -15.11 -15.69
CA ALA A 79 -17.23 -14.77 -15.13
C ALA A 79 -17.62 -15.68 -13.95
N SER A 80 -17.24 -16.95 -13.97
CA SER A 80 -17.52 -17.87 -12.87
C SER A 80 -16.73 -17.54 -11.58
N CYS A 81 -15.69 -16.69 -11.65
CA CYS A 81 -14.85 -16.28 -10.53
C CYS A 81 -15.14 -14.85 -10.04
N GLN A 82 -16.02 -14.08 -10.74
CA GLN A 82 -16.15 -12.64 -10.46
C GLN A 82 -16.76 -12.30 -9.08
N ASP A 83 -17.48 -13.23 -8.49
CA ASP A 83 -18.08 -13.06 -7.16
C ASP A 83 -17.12 -13.49 -6.03
N GLY A 84 -15.91 -13.92 -6.34
CA GLY A 84 -14.91 -14.37 -5.37
C GLY A 84 -15.19 -15.73 -4.77
N PRO A 85 -14.61 -16.05 -3.60
CA PRO A 85 -13.72 -15.20 -2.80
C PRO A 85 -12.37 -14.91 -3.47
N PHE A 86 -11.84 -13.71 -3.23
CA PHE A 86 -10.55 -13.29 -3.75
C PHE A 86 -9.46 -13.39 -2.68
N TYR A 87 -8.24 -13.71 -3.10
CA TYR A 87 -7.12 -13.95 -2.20
C TYR A 87 -5.89 -13.16 -2.64
N LYS A 88 -5.03 -12.81 -1.69
CA LYS A 88 -3.68 -12.34 -2.00
C LYS A 88 -2.90 -13.48 -2.66
N THR A 89 -2.18 -13.19 -3.73
CA THR A 89 -1.38 -14.18 -4.43
C THR A 89 0.00 -13.62 -4.77
N ASP A 90 1.02 -14.49 -4.80
CA ASP A 90 2.37 -14.12 -5.21
C ASP A 90 2.49 -13.84 -6.73
N PHE A 91 1.41 -14.05 -7.48
CA PHE A 91 1.35 -13.72 -8.90
C PHE A 91 1.32 -12.20 -9.13
N SER A 92 0.72 -11.44 -8.21
CA SER A 92 0.50 -10.01 -8.38
C SER A 92 1.51 -9.20 -7.55
N ILE A 93 2.24 -8.31 -8.20
CA ILE A 93 3.15 -7.35 -7.59
C ILE A 93 2.51 -5.96 -7.62
N GLY A 94 2.35 -5.34 -6.45
CA GLY A 94 2.00 -3.93 -6.32
C GLY A 94 3.21 -3.05 -6.67
N HIS A 95 3.45 -2.82 -7.97
CA HIS A 95 4.53 -2.00 -8.51
C HIS A 95 4.36 -0.55 -8.05
N ARG A 96 5.24 -0.07 -7.14
CA ARG A 96 5.13 1.20 -6.39
C ARG A 96 3.88 1.32 -5.52
N GLY A 97 3.26 0.17 -5.14
CA GLY A 97 1.96 0.11 -4.51
C GLY A 97 0.80 0.06 -5.51
N ALA A 98 -0.15 1.01 -5.40
CA ALA A 98 -1.29 1.18 -6.30
C ALA A 98 -1.26 2.58 -6.98
N PRO A 99 -0.25 2.89 -7.82
CA PRO A 99 0.08 4.24 -8.27
C PRO A 99 -0.93 4.84 -9.26
N MET A 100 -1.88 4.03 -9.76
CA MET A 100 -2.96 4.54 -10.60
C MET A 100 -4.03 5.30 -9.81
N GLN A 101 -4.09 5.07 -8.48
CA GLN A 101 -5.15 5.58 -7.61
C GLN A 101 -4.61 6.34 -6.39
N TYR A 102 -3.34 6.15 -6.05
CA TYR A 102 -2.68 6.75 -4.89
C TYR A 102 -1.29 7.26 -5.28
N PRO A 103 -0.75 8.28 -4.59
CA PRO A 103 0.64 8.69 -4.81
C PRO A 103 1.60 7.50 -4.63
N GLU A 104 2.48 7.29 -5.60
CA GLU A 104 3.40 6.17 -5.61
C GLU A 104 4.36 6.17 -4.41
N HIS A 105 4.77 4.98 -3.96
CA HIS A 105 5.71 4.80 -2.84
C HIS A 105 5.27 5.49 -1.55
N THR A 106 3.96 5.55 -1.31
CA THR A 106 3.38 6.06 -0.07
C THR A 106 2.72 4.94 0.73
N LYS A 107 2.55 5.16 2.03
CA LYS A 107 1.86 4.24 2.92
C LYS A 107 0.48 3.84 2.38
N GLU A 108 -0.28 4.82 1.91
CA GLU A 108 -1.63 4.65 1.38
C GLU A 108 -1.64 3.79 0.12
N SER A 109 -0.67 4.00 -0.77
CA SER A 109 -0.48 3.21 -2.00
C SER A 109 -0.19 1.75 -1.69
N TYR A 110 0.68 1.49 -0.72
CA TYR A 110 1.04 0.14 -0.30
C TYR A 110 -0.12 -0.61 0.37
N ILE A 111 -0.85 0.06 1.26
CA ILE A 111 -2.06 -0.50 1.89
C ILE A 111 -3.11 -0.83 0.83
N ALA A 112 -3.32 0.08 -0.13
CA ALA A 112 -4.27 -0.14 -1.22
C ALA A 112 -3.89 -1.35 -2.08
N ALA A 113 -2.62 -1.50 -2.47
CA ALA A 113 -2.15 -2.65 -3.23
C ALA A 113 -2.40 -3.97 -2.49
N ALA A 114 -2.06 -4.04 -1.20
CA ALA A 114 -2.30 -5.23 -0.38
C ALA A 114 -3.80 -5.56 -0.27
N ARG A 115 -4.67 -4.55 -0.10
CA ARG A 115 -6.13 -4.72 -0.08
C ARG A 115 -6.71 -5.18 -1.41
N MET A 116 -6.08 -4.81 -2.52
CA MET A 116 -6.47 -5.25 -3.87
C MET A 116 -5.88 -6.62 -4.26
N GLY A 117 -5.22 -7.32 -3.33
CA GLY A 117 -4.78 -8.70 -3.53
C GLY A 117 -3.32 -8.87 -3.98
N ALA A 118 -2.52 -7.81 -3.99
CA ALA A 118 -1.09 -7.96 -4.23
C ALA A 118 -0.45 -8.75 -3.08
N GLY A 119 0.16 -9.90 -3.39
CA GLY A 119 0.92 -10.69 -2.41
C GLY A 119 2.36 -10.22 -2.27
N ILE A 120 2.84 -9.41 -3.21
CA ILE A 120 4.17 -8.79 -3.22
C ILE A 120 4.00 -7.30 -3.44
N VAL A 121 4.77 -6.46 -2.73
CA VAL A 121 4.75 -5.00 -2.89
C VAL A 121 6.17 -4.49 -3.07
N GLU A 122 6.34 -3.50 -3.95
CA GLU A 122 7.64 -2.95 -4.31
C GLU A 122 7.91 -1.62 -3.61
N CYS A 123 9.16 -1.45 -3.16
CA CYS A 123 9.74 -0.15 -2.80
C CYS A 123 11.01 0.06 -3.63
N ASP A 124 10.99 1.04 -4.50
CA ASP A 124 12.21 1.56 -5.14
C ASP A 124 13.02 2.35 -4.13
N VAL A 125 14.30 2.02 -3.99
CA VAL A 125 15.16 2.54 -2.93
C VAL A 125 16.14 3.57 -3.46
N THR A 126 16.13 4.75 -2.85
CA THR A 126 17.12 5.83 -3.06
C THR A 126 17.67 6.28 -1.71
N PHE A 127 18.56 7.28 -1.70
CA PHE A 127 19.14 7.80 -0.46
C PHE A 127 19.01 9.33 -0.34
N THR A 128 18.88 9.81 0.88
CA THR A 128 18.86 11.24 1.25
C THR A 128 20.27 11.82 1.37
N ASN A 129 20.38 13.14 1.61
CA ASN A 129 21.66 13.82 1.81
C ASN A 129 22.47 13.19 2.97
N ASP A 130 21.80 12.82 4.06
CA ASP A 130 22.38 12.11 5.20
C ASP A 130 22.47 10.59 4.99
N LYS A 131 22.29 10.11 3.76
CA LYS A 131 22.50 8.74 3.31
C LYS A 131 21.49 7.73 3.89
N GLU A 132 20.33 8.18 4.33
CA GLU A 132 19.25 7.31 4.79
C GLU A 132 18.42 6.80 3.61
N LEU A 133 18.01 5.51 3.66
CA LEU A 133 17.29 4.86 2.57
C LEU A 133 15.79 5.22 2.61
N VAL A 134 15.25 5.64 1.47
CA VAL A 134 13.85 6.04 1.32
C VAL A 134 13.22 5.42 0.08
N CYS A 135 11.88 5.30 0.07
CA CYS A 135 11.14 4.72 -1.05
C CYS A 135 10.79 5.82 -2.07
N ARG A 136 11.54 5.89 -3.18
CA ARG A 136 11.25 6.74 -4.35
C ARG A 136 11.73 6.08 -5.63
N HIS A 137 10.95 6.19 -6.70
CA HIS A 137 11.25 5.57 -8.00
C HIS A 137 12.56 6.10 -8.62
N SER A 138 12.87 7.36 -8.39
CA SER A 138 14.10 7.98 -8.86
C SER A 138 14.69 8.84 -7.76
N GLN A 139 16.02 8.93 -7.71
CA GLN A 139 16.69 9.81 -6.77
C GLN A 139 16.29 11.28 -6.97
N CYS A 140 15.90 11.68 -8.18
CA CYS A 140 15.61 13.06 -8.53
C CYS A 140 14.18 13.24 -9.08
N ASP A 141 13.16 12.67 -8.43
CA ASP A 141 11.76 12.79 -8.81
C ASP A 141 10.90 13.61 -7.84
N LEU A 142 11.48 14.16 -6.77
CA LEU A 142 10.71 14.85 -5.73
C LEU A 142 9.88 16.02 -6.26
N HIS A 143 10.31 16.68 -7.33
CA HIS A 143 9.60 17.80 -7.93
C HIS A 143 8.32 17.40 -8.68
N THR A 144 8.18 16.13 -9.08
CA THR A 144 6.99 15.61 -9.76
C THR A 144 6.12 14.73 -8.87
N THR A 145 6.68 14.21 -7.78
CA THR A 145 6.04 13.20 -6.93
C THR A 145 5.74 13.67 -5.52
N THR A 146 6.13 14.89 -5.16
CA THR A 146 5.90 15.49 -3.84
C THR A 146 5.55 16.97 -3.93
N ASN A 147 5.21 17.56 -2.78
CA ASN A 147 4.94 18.99 -2.63
C ASN A 147 6.22 19.85 -2.40
N ILE A 148 7.42 19.33 -2.61
CA ILE A 148 8.69 19.99 -2.28
C ILE A 148 8.81 21.43 -2.81
N LEU A 149 8.34 21.66 -4.04
CA LEU A 149 8.40 23.00 -4.66
C LEU A 149 7.46 24.02 -4.01
N ALA A 150 6.43 23.57 -3.29
CA ALA A 150 5.52 24.44 -2.55
C ALA A 150 6.07 24.87 -1.18
N ILE A 151 7.20 24.32 -0.75
CA ILE A 151 7.87 24.62 0.53
C ILE A 151 9.15 25.41 0.21
N PRO A 152 9.16 26.74 0.37
CA PRO A 152 10.26 27.59 -0.12
C PRO A 152 11.65 27.18 0.36
N GLU A 153 11.76 26.77 1.64
CA GLU A 153 13.02 26.36 2.27
C GLU A 153 13.59 25.07 1.65
N LEU A 154 12.71 24.17 1.23
CA LEU A 154 13.09 22.90 0.59
C LEU A 154 13.26 23.08 -0.94
N ALA A 155 12.41 23.89 -1.57
CA ALA A 155 12.55 24.24 -2.98
C ALA A 155 13.90 24.89 -3.29
N ALA A 156 14.41 25.72 -2.36
CA ALA A 156 15.72 26.36 -2.48
C ALA A 156 16.89 25.37 -2.46
N LYS A 157 16.70 24.14 -1.97
CA LYS A 157 17.70 23.08 -1.94
C LYS A 157 17.74 22.23 -3.21
N CYS A 158 16.72 22.34 -4.06
CA CYS A 158 16.65 21.56 -5.31
C CYS A 158 17.89 21.82 -6.19
N SER A 159 18.46 20.77 -6.76
CA SER A 159 19.62 20.84 -7.67
C SER A 159 19.38 21.77 -8.87
N VAL A 160 18.12 21.85 -9.35
CA VAL A 160 17.68 22.84 -10.34
C VAL A 160 16.39 23.48 -9.82
N PRO A 161 16.38 24.80 -9.56
CA PRO A 161 15.18 25.53 -9.17
C PRO A 161 14.08 25.45 -10.24
N PHE A 162 12.82 25.66 -9.82
CA PHE A 162 11.71 25.74 -10.77
C PHE A 162 11.95 26.87 -11.79
N THR A 163 11.81 26.53 -13.07
CA THR A 163 11.84 27.45 -14.19
C THR A 163 10.50 27.36 -14.91
N PRO A 164 9.78 28.48 -15.08
CA PRO A 164 8.49 28.50 -15.78
C PRO A 164 8.64 28.19 -17.26
N ALA A 165 7.57 27.75 -17.89
CA ALA A 165 7.50 27.61 -19.34
C ALA A 165 7.60 28.99 -20.01
N ASP A 166 8.31 29.04 -21.14
CA ASP A 166 8.41 30.25 -21.97
C ASP A 166 7.71 30.03 -23.32
N PRO A 167 6.53 30.61 -23.51
CA PRO A 167 5.78 30.46 -24.77
C PRO A 167 6.46 31.08 -25.97
N ASN A 168 7.45 32.03 -25.78
CA ASN A 168 8.15 32.67 -26.88
C ASN A 168 9.26 31.78 -27.44
N THR A 169 9.90 30.97 -26.59
CA THR A 169 10.98 30.06 -26.99
C THR A 169 10.49 28.63 -27.15
N GLY A 170 9.30 28.31 -26.64
CA GLY A 170 8.75 26.95 -26.56
C GLY A 170 9.37 26.09 -25.44
N ALA A 171 10.16 26.71 -24.55
CA ALA A 171 10.76 25.99 -23.42
C ALA A 171 9.69 25.53 -22.43
N SER A 172 9.76 24.24 -22.02
CA SER A 172 8.88 23.67 -21.01
C SER A 172 9.29 24.10 -19.61
N ALA A 173 8.29 24.17 -18.71
CA ALA A 173 8.55 24.30 -17.29
C ALA A 173 9.37 23.12 -16.78
N SER A 174 10.32 23.37 -15.88
CA SER A 174 11.22 22.34 -15.35
C SER A 174 11.66 22.63 -13.92
N ALA A 175 12.03 21.58 -13.22
CA ALA A 175 12.76 21.62 -11.94
C ALA A 175 13.50 20.29 -11.78
N LYS A 176 14.46 20.22 -10.85
CA LYS A 176 15.10 18.96 -10.46
C LYS A 176 15.36 19.00 -8.96
N CYS A 177 14.63 18.18 -8.21
CA CYS A 177 14.80 18.02 -6.77
C CYS A 177 15.07 16.55 -6.46
N CYS A 178 16.19 16.29 -5.81
CA CYS A 178 16.66 14.95 -5.53
C CYS A 178 16.48 14.61 -4.04
N THR A 179 16.31 13.34 -3.72
CA THR A 179 16.34 12.89 -2.32
C THR A 179 17.64 13.26 -1.62
N SER A 180 18.76 13.24 -2.38
CA SER A 180 20.08 13.65 -1.91
C SER A 180 20.27 15.18 -1.73
N ASP A 181 19.29 16.00 -2.12
CA ASP A 181 19.33 17.44 -1.87
C ASP A 181 18.89 17.79 -0.42
N ILE A 182 18.20 16.88 0.25
CA ILE A 182 17.57 17.08 1.57
C ILE A 182 17.90 15.95 2.55
N SER A 183 17.84 16.24 3.83
CA SER A 183 17.99 15.23 4.90
C SER A 183 16.76 14.34 5.04
N LEU A 184 16.89 13.20 5.73
CA LEU A 184 15.76 12.34 6.06
C LEU A 184 14.66 13.09 6.82
N SER A 185 15.04 13.91 7.80
CA SER A 185 14.07 14.67 8.59
C SER A 185 13.24 15.62 7.74
N GLU A 186 13.86 16.25 6.73
CA GLU A 186 13.18 17.11 5.76
C GLU A 186 12.32 16.28 4.79
N PHE A 187 12.84 15.16 4.29
CA PHE A 187 12.09 14.25 3.43
C PHE A 187 10.78 13.80 4.07
N LEU A 188 10.80 13.46 5.35
CA LEU A 188 9.61 13.02 6.08
C LEU A 188 8.59 14.13 6.39
N THR A 189 8.92 15.40 6.11
CA THR A 189 7.96 16.52 6.16
C THR A 189 7.20 16.73 4.85
N LEU A 190 7.66 16.08 3.76
CA LEU A 190 7.01 16.17 2.47
C LEU A 190 5.74 15.30 2.43
N GLU A 191 4.81 15.73 1.58
CA GLU A 191 3.66 14.94 1.19
C GLU A 191 3.85 14.40 -0.22
N GLY A 192 3.65 13.09 -0.41
CA GLY A 192 3.57 12.49 -1.74
C GLY A 192 2.36 13.02 -2.50
N LYS A 193 2.49 13.25 -3.79
CA LYS A 193 1.41 13.60 -4.71
C LYS A 193 1.35 12.64 -5.88
N MET A 194 0.25 12.60 -6.60
CA MET A 194 0.20 11.86 -7.87
C MET A 194 1.30 12.36 -8.80
N ASP A 195 2.08 11.41 -9.32
CA ASP A 195 3.22 11.75 -10.19
C ASP A 195 2.76 12.48 -11.45
N GLY A 196 3.52 13.47 -11.81
CA GLY A 196 3.33 14.29 -12.98
C GLY A 196 3.59 15.77 -12.72
N ALA A 197 3.87 16.49 -13.78
CA ALA A 197 4.07 17.93 -13.77
C ALA A 197 3.50 18.54 -15.06
N ASN A 198 2.98 19.77 -14.95
CA ASN A 198 2.50 20.50 -16.12
C ASN A 198 3.68 21.16 -16.86
N PRO A 199 4.04 20.69 -18.06
CA PRO A 199 5.16 21.26 -18.82
C PRO A 199 4.90 22.67 -19.35
N LYS A 200 3.66 23.16 -19.28
CA LYS A 200 3.26 24.51 -19.71
C LYS A 200 3.08 25.47 -18.53
N ALA A 201 3.42 25.06 -17.33
CA ALA A 201 3.23 25.85 -16.12
C ALA A 201 4.07 27.12 -16.11
N THR A 202 3.46 28.21 -15.68
CA THR A 202 4.13 29.50 -15.45
C THR A 202 4.35 29.74 -13.95
N THR A 203 3.71 28.96 -13.10
CA THR A 203 3.83 29.01 -11.64
C THR A 203 4.08 27.62 -11.05
N VAL A 204 4.64 27.59 -9.83
CA VAL A 204 4.84 26.32 -9.08
C VAL A 204 3.51 25.58 -8.86
N ALA A 205 2.45 26.29 -8.53
CA ALA A 205 1.13 25.69 -8.30
C ALA A 205 0.62 24.97 -9.55
N GLU A 206 0.69 25.61 -10.72
CA GLU A 206 0.33 24.99 -12.00
C GLU A 206 1.22 23.79 -12.34
N TYR A 207 2.52 23.86 -12.00
CA TYR A 207 3.47 22.79 -12.24
C TYR A 207 3.12 21.53 -11.42
N LEU A 208 2.83 21.71 -10.15
CA LEU A 208 2.47 20.62 -9.24
C LEU A 208 1.08 20.02 -9.53
N ASP A 209 0.17 20.77 -10.16
CA ASP A 209 -1.17 20.33 -10.56
C ASP A 209 -1.16 19.60 -11.94
N GLY A 210 -0.05 18.99 -12.30
CA GLY A 210 0.17 18.34 -13.59
C GLY A 210 -0.17 16.85 -13.64
N THR A 211 -1.06 16.36 -12.79
CA THR A 211 -1.47 14.94 -12.81
C THR A 211 -2.04 14.55 -14.17
N PRO A 212 -1.51 13.51 -14.84
CA PRO A 212 -2.04 13.04 -16.11
C PRO A 212 -3.50 12.56 -15.98
N ASN A 213 -4.30 12.81 -17.01
CA ASN A 213 -5.74 12.48 -17.02
C ASN A 213 -6.06 10.97 -16.98
N TRP A 214 -5.08 10.09 -17.15
CA TRP A 214 -5.22 8.64 -17.01
C TRP A 214 -4.99 8.14 -15.57
N ARG A 215 -4.57 9.02 -14.66
CA ARG A 215 -4.53 8.77 -13.22
C ARG A 215 -5.71 9.47 -12.54
N THR A 216 -6.06 9.04 -11.34
CA THR A 216 -7.11 9.67 -10.54
C THR A 216 -6.58 10.15 -9.20
N ASP A 217 -7.06 11.31 -8.75
CA ASP A 217 -6.82 11.85 -7.40
C ASP A 217 -8.06 11.70 -6.49
N LEU A 218 -9.06 10.93 -6.93
CA LEU A 218 -10.31 10.74 -6.19
C LEU A 218 -10.13 10.07 -4.83
N TYR A 219 -9.10 9.22 -4.70
CA TYR A 219 -8.89 8.44 -3.48
C TYR A 219 -7.92 9.11 -2.51
N SER A 220 -6.88 9.74 -3.02
CA SER A 220 -5.92 10.48 -2.21
C SER A 220 -5.14 11.47 -3.09
N LYS A 221 -5.15 12.75 -2.72
CA LYS A 221 -4.31 13.78 -3.36
C LYS A 221 -2.90 13.80 -2.78
N THR A 222 -2.76 13.37 -1.53
CA THR A 222 -1.50 13.33 -0.79
C THR A 222 -1.26 11.95 -0.21
N GLY A 223 -0.01 11.65 0.13
CA GLY A 223 0.37 10.39 0.74
C GLY A 223 1.58 10.54 1.66
N THR A 224 1.67 9.63 2.62
CA THR A 224 2.75 9.58 3.61
C THR A 224 3.98 8.93 3.02
N LEU A 225 5.10 9.66 2.97
CA LEU A 225 6.38 9.14 2.54
C LEU A 225 7.01 8.24 3.60
N LEU A 226 7.78 7.25 3.18
CA LEU A 226 8.36 6.23 4.05
C LEU A 226 9.87 6.10 3.82
N THR A 227 10.59 5.81 4.90
CA THR A 227 11.91 5.20 4.80
C THR A 227 11.78 3.77 4.27
N HIS A 228 12.85 3.21 3.71
CA HIS A 228 12.87 1.80 3.33
C HIS A 228 12.61 0.88 4.54
N LYS A 229 13.16 1.21 5.72
CA LYS A 229 12.87 0.47 6.95
C LYS A 229 11.39 0.46 7.31
N GLN A 230 10.73 1.64 7.26
CA GLN A 230 9.29 1.73 7.54
C GLN A 230 8.45 0.96 6.52
N SER A 231 8.87 0.91 5.25
CA SER A 231 8.17 0.10 4.24
C SER A 231 8.26 -1.40 4.54
N ILE A 232 9.42 -1.89 4.99
CA ILE A 232 9.60 -3.29 5.41
C ILE A 232 8.67 -3.63 6.59
N GLU A 233 8.61 -2.75 7.60
CA GLU A 233 7.74 -2.93 8.76
C GLU A 233 6.26 -2.98 8.33
N LEU A 234 5.84 -2.03 7.49
CA LEU A 234 4.48 -1.99 6.95
C LEU A 234 4.13 -3.25 6.13
N PHE A 235 5.05 -3.73 5.27
CA PHE A 235 4.80 -4.92 4.46
C PHE A 235 4.65 -6.19 5.32
N LYS A 236 5.40 -6.28 6.42
CA LYS A 236 5.22 -7.35 7.41
C LYS A 236 3.86 -7.27 8.10
N GLU A 237 3.42 -6.08 8.50
CA GLU A 237 2.09 -5.86 9.10
C GLU A 237 0.96 -6.21 8.12
N LEU A 238 1.12 -5.89 6.84
CA LEU A 238 0.15 -6.20 5.78
C LEU A 238 0.16 -7.68 5.36
N GLY A 239 1.11 -8.47 5.85
CA GLY A 239 1.26 -9.87 5.47
C GLY A 239 1.53 -10.05 3.97
N VAL A 240 2.36 -9.18 3.38
CA VAL A 240 2.78 -9.25 1.99
C VAL A 240 4.29 -9.47 1.91
N LYS A 241 4.74 -10.07 0.82
CA LYS A 241 6.16 -10.15 0.48
C LYS A 241 6.63 -8.81 -0.10
N MET A 242 7.92 -8.65 -0.25
CA MET A 242 8.53 -7.41 -0.73
C MET A 242 9.53 -7.68 -1.85
N THR A 243 9.62 -6.73 -2.78
CA THR A 243 10.63 -6.71 -3.83
C THR A 243 11.24 -5.30 -3.88
N PRO A 244 12.31 -5.04 -3.11
CA PRO A 244 12.99 -3.76 -3.19
C PRO A 244 13.79 -3.67 -4.49
N GLU A 245 13.72 -2.52 -5.16
CA GLU A 245 14.57 -2.20 -6.31
C GLU A 245 15.56 -1.11 -5.94
N LEU A 246 16.85 -1.42 -5.94
CA LEU A 246 17.89 -0.42 -5.72
C LEU A 246 18.05 0.46 -6.96
N LYS A 247 17.72 1.74 -6.85
CA LYS A 247 17.80 2.67 -7.97
C LYS A 247 19.24 3.15 -8.19
N SER A 248 19.61 3.30 -9.45
CA SER A 248 20.91 3.87 -9.80
C SER A 248 21.04 5.32 -9.29
N PRO A 249 22.15 5.70 -8.64
CA PRO A 249 22.39 7.07 -8.23
C PRO A 249 22.34 8.04 -9.40
N GLN A 250 21.68 9.19 -9.21
CA GLN A 250 21.65 10.29 -10.17
C GLN A 250 22.53 11.47 -9.75
N VAL A 251 23.47 11.19 -8.87
CA VAL A 251 24.53 12.10 -8.41
C VAL A 251 25.88 11.42 -8.60
N SER A 252 26.94 12.21 -8.58
CA SER A 252 28.31 11.69 -8.69
C SER A 252 28.63 10.78 -7.50
N MET A 253 29.15 9.60 -7.78
CA MET A 253 29.66 8.69 -6.74
C MET A 253 31.20 8.72 -6.72
N PRO A 254 31.84 8.60 -5.54
CA PRO A 254 31.25 8.49 -4.21
C PRO A 254 30.52 9.78 -3.79
N PHE A 255 29.34 9.63 -3.18
CA PHE A 255 28.56 10.74 -2.65
C PHE A 255 28.93 10.95 -1.17
N ASP A 256 29.57 12.08 -0.87
CA ASP A 256 30.05 12.41 0.47
C ASP A 256 30.71 11.21 1.19
N GLY A 257 31.65 10.56 0.47
CA GLY A 257 32.41 9.41 0.94
C GLY A 257 31.71 8.06 0.84
N MET A 258 30.43 7.98 0.53
CA MET A 258 29.70 6.73 0.29
C MET A 258 29.92 6.25 -1.14
N SER A 259 30.58 5.10 -1.32
CA SER A 259 30.72 4.48 -2.65
C SER A 259 29.42 3.83 -3.11
N GLN A 260 29.35 3.47 -4.40
CA GLN A 260 28.21 2.77 -4.96
C GLN A 260 28.01 1.39 -4.31
N GLU A 261 29.11 0.67 -4.00
CA GLU A 261 29.06 -0.59 -3.29
C GLU A 261 28.51 -0.42 -1.86
N GLN A 262 28.94 0.62 -1.16
CA GLN A 262 28.44 0.93 0.18
C GLN A 262 26.96 1.28 0.18
N TYR A 263 26.48 1.98 -0.84
CA TYR A 263 25.06 2.22 -1.03
C TYR A 263 24.28 0.91 -1.25
N ALA A 264 24.82 0.02 -2.08
CA ALA A 264 24.18 -1.27 -2.35
C ALA A 264 24.18 -2.25 -1.16
N GLN A 265 25.08 -2.04 -0.19
CA GLN A 265 25.19 -2.85 1.02
C GLN A 265 24.41 -2.31 2.22
N LYS A 266 23.91 -1.07 2.15
CA LYS A 266 23.20 -0.42 3.22
C LYS A 266 21.75 -0.94 3.36
#